data_23cd76b4f040415d4332f3a26387d91e
#
_entry.id   23cd76b4f040415d4332f3a26387d91e
#
_cell.length_a   1.000
_cell.length_b   1.000
_cell.length_c   1.000
_cell.angle_alpha   90.00
_cell.angle_beta   90.00
_cell.angle_gamma   90.00
#
_symmetry.space_group_name_H-M   'P 1'
#
loop_
_entity.id
_entity.type
_entity.pdbx_description
1 polymer ?
#
loop_
_entity_poly.entity_id
_entity_poly.type
_entity_poly.pdbx_seq_one_letter_code
_entity_poly.pdbx_strand_id
1 'polypeptide(L)'
;MSALPPHNLLGFRAAVSDDAALLSSLAIRSKAHWGYSPEFMAAAVDELSVSATDIRRSDYHCVLAMLDSTVAGFYVLENLAGDDVQLGSLFVDSEYIGTGIGRSLIDQAKSQAVGLGAKTLHIVSDPNAADFYRAMGAIQSGSKESGSIAGRFLPCFEMSLENMSAGIC
;
A
#
# COMPACT_ATOMS: atom_id res chain seq x y z
N MET A 1 -21.04 -10.57 2.55
CA MET A 1 -19.88 -9.75 2.84
C MET A 1 -20.25 -8.70 3.88
N SER A 2 -19.62 -8.75 5.01
CA SER A 2 -19.96 -7.86 6.10
C SER A 2 -19.25 -6.51 5.96
N ALA A 3 -20.02 -5.44 6.02
CA ALA A 3 -19.46 -4.15 6.33
C ALA A 3 -18.81 -4.21 7.71
N LEU A 4 -17.82 -3.34 7.96
CA LEU A 4 -17.24 -3.23 9.28
C LEU A 4 -18.34 -2.92 10.30
N PRO A 5 -18.33 -3.59 11.45
CA PRO A 5 -19.31 -3.26 12.49
C PRO A 5 -19.17 -1.79 12.89
N PRO A 6 -20.28 -1.10 13.16
CA PRO A 6 -20.24 0.34 13.43
C PRO A 6 -19.45 0.73 14.70
N HIS A 7 -19.02 -0.25 15.48
CA HIS A 7 -18.25 0.00 16.70
C HIS A 7 -16.75 -0.24 16.55
N ASN A 8 -16.30 -0.70 15.40
CA ASN A 8 -14.87 -0.90 15.17
C ASN A 8 -14.27 0.39 14.64
N LEU A 9 -13.61 1.11 15.51
CA LEU A 9 -12.88 2.31 15.14
C LEU A 9 -11.62 1.90 14.38
N LEU A 10 -11.52 2.36 13.14
CA LEU A 10 -10.32 2.23 12.35
C LEU A 10 -9.31 3.29 12.81
N GLY A 11 -8.16 2.84 13.27
CA GLY A 11 -7.05 3.71 13.65
C GLY A 11 -5.83 3.44 12.78
N PHE A 12 -4.86 4.33 12.86
CA PHE A 12 -3.59 4.17 12.16
C PHE A 12 -2.44 4.35 13.14
N ARG A 13 -1.38 3.56 12.98
CA ARG A 13 -0.15 3.75 13.72
C ARG A 13 1.07 3.45 12.86
N ALA A 14 2.19 4.08 13.17
CA ALA A 14 3.46 3.77 12.52
C ALA A 14 3.90 2.34 12.89
N ALA A 15 4.48 1.63 11.92
CA ALA A 15 5.08 0.33 12.16
C ALA A 15 6.32 0.47 13.06
N VAL A 16 6.55 -0.54 13.87
CA VAL A 16 7.82 -0.72 14.60
C VAL A 16 8.50 -1.98 14.10
N SER A 17 9.79 -2.13 14.42
CA SER A 17 10.60 -3.25 13.90
C SER A 17 9.97 -4.61 14.17
N ASP A 18 9.32 -4.78 15.32
CA ASP A 18 8.69 -6.03 15.70
C ASP A 18 7.48 -6.42 14.84
N ASP A 19 6.95 -5.48 14.07
CA ASP A 19 5.82 -5.74 13.16
C ASP A 19 6.25 -6.47 11.88
N ALA A 20 7.54 -6.53 11.56
CA ALA A 20 8.03 -6.98 10.25
C ALA A 20 7.49 -8.35 9.82
N ALA A 21 7.54 -9.36 10.70
CA ALA A 21 7.07 -10.70 10.37
C ALA A 21 5.56 -10.74 10.11
N LEU A 22 4.79 -10.03 10.92
CA LEU A 22 3.33 -9.96 10.77
C LEU A 22 2.95 -9.30 9.46
N LEU A 23 3.62 -8.20 9.10
CA LEU A 23 3.35 -7.48 7.86
C LEU A 23 3.72 -8.29 6.64
N SER A 24 4.82 -9.02 6.69
CA SER A 24 5.22 -9.92 5.59
C SER A 24 4.19 -11.02 5.38
N SER A 25 3.69 -11.63 6.45
CA SER A 25 2.64 -12.65 6.38
C SER A 25 1.34 -12.07 5.82
N LEU A 26 0.96 -10.87 6.24
CA LEU A 26 -0.25 -10.19 5.75
C LEU A 26 -0.14 -9.91 4.25
N ALA A 27 1.00 -9.41 3.80
CA ALA A 27 1.22 -9.13 2.38
C ALA A 27 1.08 -10.40 1.53
N ILE A 28 1.62 -11.52 2.00
CA ILE A 28 1.51 -12.81 1.31
C ILE A 28 0.04 -13.25 1.24
N ARG A 29 -0.70 -13.20 2.35
CA ARG A 29 -2.13 -13.59 2.35
C ARG A 29 -2.95 -12.70 1.43
N SER A 30 -2.70 -11.41 1.46
CA SER A 30 -3.40 -10.44 0.61
C SER A 30 -3.17 -10.73 -0.86
N LYS A 31 -1.92 -10.96 -1.25
CA LYS A 31 -1.59 -11.27 -2.65
C LYS A 31 -2.15 -12.63 -3.08
N ALA A 32 -2.08 -13.62 -2.22
CA ALA A 32 -2.61 -14.96 -2.50
C ALA A 32 -4.13 -14.97 -2.74
N HIS A 33 -4.85 -13.97 -2.24
CA HIS A 33 -6.29 -13.80 -2.48
C HIS A 33 -6.63 -13.75 -3.98
N TRP A 34 -5.73 -13.27 -4.82
CA TRP A 34 -5.94 -13.17 -6.26
C TRP A 34 -5.81 -14.50 -7.01
N GLY A 35 -5.45 -15.59 -6.32
CA GLY A 35 -5.40 -16.92 -6.91
C GLY A 35 -4.13 -17.23 -7.71
N TYR A 36 -3.04 -16.54 -7.43
CA TYR A 36 -1.74 -16.85 -8.06
C TYR A 36 -1.27 -18.25 -7.71
N SER A 37 -0.51 -18.88 -8.63
CA SER A 37 0.03 -20.21 -8.42
C SER A 37 1.04 -20.25 -7.28
N PRO A 38 1.29 -21.45 -6.67
CA PRO A 38 2.33 -21.59 -5.66
C PRO A 38 3.72 -21.17 -6.17
N GLU A 39 4.04 -21.44 -7.43
CA GLU A 39 5.30 -21.06 -8.05
C GLU A 39 5.43 -19.54 -8.15
N PHE A 40 4.35 -18.85 -8.55
CA PHE A 40 4.31 -17.40 -8.58
C PHE A 40 4.51 -16.82 -7.18
N MET A 41 3.80 -17.33 -6.19
CA MET A 41 3.91 -16.85 -4.82
C MET A 41 5.32 -17.06 -4.25
N ALA A 42 5.95 -18.20 -4.54
CA ALA A 42 7.33 -18.46 -4.12
C ALA A 42 8.31 -17.44 -4.73
N ALA A 43 8.14 -17.10 -6.01
CA ALA A 43 8.98 -16.10 -6.67
C ALA A 43 8.78 -14.69 -6.13
N ALA A 44 7.59 -14.38 -5.60
CA ALA A 44 7.24 -13.06 -5.10
C ALA A 44 7.58 -12.83 -3.61
N VAL A 45 7.97 -13.87 -2.87
CA VAL A 45 8.16 -13.80 -1.40
C VAL A 45 9.09 -12.65 -1.00
N ASP A 46 10.25 -12.52 -1.64
CA ASP A 46 11.23 -11.49 -1.28
C ASP A 46 10.67 -10.08 -1.51
N GLU A 47 9.95 -9.90 -2.61
CA GLU A 47 9.31 -8.62 -2.94
C GLU A 47 8.21 -8.24 -1.96
N LEU A 48 7.51 -9.23 -1.40
CA LEU A 48 6.44 -9.04 -0.44
C LEU A 48 6.95 -8.89 1.00
N SER A 49 8.22 -9.19 1.25
CA SER A 49 8.78 -9.17 2.60
C SER A 49 9.02 -7.74 3.08
N VAL A 50 8.59 -7.48 4.31
CA VAL A 50 8.89 -6.25 5.04
C VAL A 50 9.97 -6.57 6.06
N SER A 51 11.08 -5.84 6.03
CA SER A 51 12.19 -6.09 6.96
C SER A 51 12.21 -5.09 8.11
N ALA A 52 12.71 -5.52 9.26
CA ALA A 52 12.92 -4.65 10.41
C ALA A 52 13.88 -3.50 10.07
N THR A 53 14.88 -3.77 9.22
CA THR A 53 15.83 -2.77 8.77
C THR A 53 15.16 -1.67 7.95
N ASP A 54 14.26 -2.06 7.02
CA ASP A 54 13.52 -1.09 6.22
C ASP A 54 12.62 -0.22 7.07
N ILE A 55 11.93 -0.81 8.05
CA ILE A 55 11.04 -0.05 8.95
C ILE A 55 11.80 1.06 9.68
N ARG A 56 13.08 0.85 9.96
CA ARG A 56 13.93 1.84 10.65
C ARG A 56 14.50 2.92 9.74
N ARG A 57 14.37 2.78 8.42
CA ARG A 57 14.90 3.78 7.48
C ARG A 57 14.08 5.08 7.55
N SER A 58 14.76 6.22 7.47
CA SER A 58 14.11 7.52 7.51
C SER A 58 13.30 7.85 6.24
N ASP A 59 13.60 7.19 5.13
CA ASP A 59 12.90 7.37 3.85
C ASP A 59 11.84 6.29 3.58
N TYR A 60 11.51 5.48 4.60
CA TYR A 60 10.55 4.38 4.52
C TYR A 60 9.48 4.61 5.59
N HIS A 61 8.26 4.84 5.15
CA HIS A 61 7.15 5.20 6.05
C HIS A 61 6.08 4.12 5.98
N CYS A 62 6.11 3.22 6.94
CA CYS A 62 5.14 2.12 7.03
C CYS A 62 4.10 2.44 8.09
N VAL A 63 2.83 2.40 7.71
CA VAL A 63 1.70 2.71 8.60
C VAL A 63 0.68 1.58 8.55
N LEU A 64 0.23 1.16 9.72
CA LEU A 64 -0.73 0.08 9.89
C LEU A 64 -2.14 0.63 10.11
N ALA A 65 -3.11 0.00 9.44
CA ALA A 65 -4.52 0.21 9.72
C ALA A 65 -4.94 -0.79 10.80
N MET A 66 -5.46 -0.27 11.92
CA MET A 66 -5.83 -1.06 13.09
C MET A 66 -7.33 -1.06 13.28
N LEU A 67 -7.90 -2.24 13.43
CA LEU A 67 -9.25 -2.43 13.94
C LEU A 67 -9.12 -2.95 15.36
N ASP A 68 -9.32 -2.06 16.34
CA ASP A 68 -9.00 -2.34 17.74
C ASP A 68 -7.54 -2.77 17.87
N SER A 69 -7.24 -3.99 18.28
CA SER A 69 -5.89 -4.51 18.42
C SER A 69 -5.43 -5.35 17.22
N THR A 70 -6.24 -5.44 16.16
CA THR A 70 -5.97 -6.28 14.98
C THR A 70 -5.45 -5.43 13.84
N VAL A 71 -4.35 -5.87 13.21
CA VAL A 71 -3.83 -5.23 12.00
C VAL A 71 -4.65 -5.69 10.81
N ALA A 72 -5.35 -4.77 10.18
CA ALA A 72 -6.24 -5.06 9.05
C ALA A 72 -5.58 -4.80 7.70
N GLY A 73 -4.52 -4.02 7.68
CA GLY A 73 -3.78 -3.69 6.47
C GLY A 73 -2.65 -2.72 6.75
N PHE A 74 -1.88 -2.40 5.73
CA PHE A 74 -0.81 -1.42 5.87
C PHE A 74 -0.44 -0.81 4.52
N TYR A 75 0.23 0.32 4.57
CA TYR A 75 0.88 0.88 3.38
C TYR A 75 2.33 1.26 3.70
N VAL A 76 3.12 1.38 2.65
CA VAL A 76 4.48 1.89 2.73
C VAL A 76 4.63 3.03 1.74
N LEU A 77 5.13 4.17 2.21
CA LEU A 77 5.60 5.25 1.36
C LEU A 77 7.11 5.29 1.39
N GLU A 78 7.71 5.45 0.22
CA GLU A 78 9.15 5.62 0.10
C GLU A 78 9.43 6.97 -0.56
N ASN A 79 10.34 7.73 0.03
CA ASN A 79 10.75 9.02 -0.55
C ASN A 79 11.50 8.78 -1.85
N LEU A 80 11.13 9.55 -2.86
CA LEU A 80 11.86 9.64 -4.12
C LEU A 80 12.56 11.00 -4.19
N ALA A 81 13.28 11.26 -5.27
CA ALA A 81 13.93 12.54 -5.47
C ALA A 81 12.89 13.67 -5.67
N GLY A 82 13.18 14.86 -5.13
CA GLY A 82 12.34 16.04 -5.31
C GLY A 82 11.01 15.94 -4.58
N ASP A 83 9.93 16.26 -5.29
CA ASP A 83 8.57 16.32 -4.73
C ASP A 83 7.79 15.01 -4.92
N ASP A 84 8.48 13.92 -5.16
CA ASP A 84 7.88 12.65 -5.49
C ASP A 84 7.99 11.66 -4.33
N VAL A 85 6.93 10.87 -4.15
CA VAL A 85 6.87 9.78 -3.17
C VAL A 85 6.27 8.57 -3.87
N GLN A 86 6.78 7.39 -3.59
CA GLN A 86 6.24 6.14 -4.13
C GLN A 86 5.42 5.42 -3.07
N LEU A 87 4.25 4.95 -3.48
CA LEU A 87 3.51 3.95 -2.72
C LEU A 87 4.15 2.60 -3.01
N GLY A 88 5.06 2.17 -2.12
CA GLY A 88 5.79 0.93 -2.28
C GLY A 88 4.97 -0.30 -1.99
N SER A 89 4.00 -0.20 -1.10
CA SER A 89 3.09 -1.28 -0.72
C SER A 89 1.77 -0.73 -0.24
N LEU A 90 0.69 -1.43 -0.56
CA LEU A 90 -0.61 -1.25 0.06
C LEU A 90 -1.30 -2.60 0.05
N PHE A 91 -1.49 -3.16 1.23
CA PHE A 91 -2.10 -4.48 1.39
C PHE A 91 -3.19 -4.43 2.45
N VAL A 92 -4.30 -5.11 2.16
CA VAL A 92 -5.40 -5.35 3.09
C VAL A 92 -5.43 -6.84 3.38
N ASP A 93 -5.52 -7.22 4.65
CA ASP A 93 -5.61 -8.64 5.01
C ASP A 93 -6.84 -9.26 4.33
N SER A 94 -6.69 -10.49 3.88
CA SER A 94 -7.72 -11.19 3.09
C SER A 94 -9.09 -11.19 3.76
N GLU A 95 -9.14 -11.21 5.09
CA GLU A 95 -10.39 -11.13 5.85
C GLU A 95 -11.15 -9.81 5.67
N TYR A 96 -10.44 -8.74 5.33
CA TYR A 96 -10.99 -7.39 5.30
C TYR A 96 -11.07 -6.80 3.90
N ILE A 97 -10.73 -7.56 2.87
CA ILE A 97 -10.86 -7.11 1.47
C ILE A 97 -12.34 -6.83 1.17
N GLY A 98 -12.60 -5.70 0.54
CA GLY A 98 -13.97 -5.28 0.21
C GLY A 98 -14.72 -4.58 1.35
N THR A 99 -14.04 -4.21 2.44
CA THR A 99 -14.66 -3.55 3.59
C THR A 99 -14.41 -2.04 3.66
N GLY A 100 -13.68 -1.48 2.67
CA GLY A 100 -13.34 -0.04 2.66
C GLY A 100 -11.99 0.30 3.30
N ILE A 101 -11.26 -0.68 3.82
CA ILE A 101 -9.95 -0.43 4.45
C ILE A 101 -8.93 0.04 3.41
N GLY A 102 -8.95 -0.53 2.21
CA GLY A 102 -8.06 -0.09 1.13
C GLY A 102 -8.23 1.38 0.80
N ARG A 103 -9.47 1.86 0.72
CA ARG A 103 -9.76 3.29 0.51
C ARG A 103 -9.22 4.14 1.66
N SER A 104 -9.44 3.70 2.89
CA SER A 104 -8.94 4.43 4.07
C SER A 104 -7.42 4.48 4.09
N LEU A 105 -6.75 3.39 3.70
CA LEU A 105 -5.30 3.34 3.60
C LEU A 105 -4.77 4.31 2.55
N ILE A 106 -5.35 4.34 1.35
CA ILE A 106 -4.87 5.26 0.30
C ILE A 106 -5.13 6.72 0.69
N ASP A 107 -6.24 7.03 1.31
CA ASP A 107 -6.53 8.38 1.77
C ASP A 107 -5.51 8.81 2.85
N GLN A 108 -5.20 7.93 3.78
CA GLN A 108 -4.19 8.20 4.83
C GLN A 108 -2.80 8.35 4.22
N ALA A 109 -2.45 7.50 3.25
CA ALA A 109 -1.17 7.58 2.54
C ALA A 109 -1.01 8.90 1.79
N LYS A 110 -2.07 9.37 1.14
CA LYS A 110 -2.08 10.66 0.46
C LYS A 110 -1.84 11.81 1.44
N SER A 111 -2.52 11.78 2.58
CA SER A 111 -2.34 12.79 3.62
C SER A 111 -0.92 12.80 4.18
N GLN A 112 -0.35 11.63 4.42
CA GLN A 112 1.03 11.55 4.87
C GLN A 112 2.02 12.05 3.82
N ALA A 113 1.79 11.70 2.56
CA ALA A 113 2.65 12.16 1.45
C ALA A 113 2.64 13.69 1.35
N VAL A 114 1.48 14.33 1.49
CA VAL A 114 1.37 15.79 1.57
C VAL A 114 2.19 16.33 2.74
N GLY A 115 2.11 15.72 3.90
CA GLY A 115 2.88 16.09 5.08
C GLY A 115 4.39 15.97 4.89
N LEU A 116 4.83 15.08 4.00
CA LEU A 116 6.24 14.92 3.62
C LEU A 116 6.69 15.94 2.57
N GLY A 117 5.79 16.80 2.09
CA GLY A 117 6.07 17.79 1.06
C GLY A 117 5.93 17.26 -0.36
N ALA A 118 5.35 16.08 -0.55
CA ALA A 118 5.19 15.50 -1.88
C ALA A 118 4.09 16.21 -2.68
N LYS A 119 4.29 16.32 -3.98
CA LYS A 119 3.31 16.84 -4.93
C LYS A 119 2.71 15.74 -5.80
N THR A 120 3.42 14.62 -5.94
CA THR A 120 2.99 13.48 -6.76
C THR A 120 3.25 12.18 -6.02
N LEU A 121 2.25 11.33 -6.01
CA LEU A 121 2.34 9.97 -5.50
C LEU A 121 2.43 9.01 -6.68
N HIS A 122 3.50 8.22 -6.73
CA HIS A 122 3.72 7.21 -7.77
C HIS A 122 3.31 5.84 -7.24
N ILE A 123 2.67 5.05 -8.09
CA ILE A 123 2.17 3.71 -7.73
C ILE A 123 2.58 2.72 -8.82
N VAL A 124 3.19 1.60 -8.41
CA VAL A 124 3.35 0.44 -9.27
C VAL A 124 2.37 -0.61 -8.76
N SER A 125 1.38 -0.94 -9.58
CA SER A 125 0.23 -1.73 -9.14
C SER A 125 0.32 -3.18 -9.59
N ASP A 126 -0.17 -4.09 -8.73
CA ASP A 126 -0.60 -5.41 -9.22
C ASP A 126 -1.71 -5.18 -10.25
N PRO A 127 -1.70 -5.91 -11.40
CA PRO A 127 -2.76 -5.75 -12.40
C PRO A 127 -4.17 -5.95 -11.86
N ASN A 128 -4.34 -6.80 -10.84
CA ASN A 128 -5.65 -7.04 -10.20
C ASN A 128 -6.12 -5.85 -9.37
N ALA A 129 -5.22 -4.96 -8.95
CA ALA A 129 -5.55 -3.78 -8.17
C ALA A 129 -5.69 -2.51 -9.02
N ALA A 130 -5.44 -2.60 -10.33
CA ALA A 130 -5.45 -1.42 -11.21
C ALA A 130 -6.77 -0.65 -11.17
N ASP A 131 -7.89 -1.36 -11.21
CA ASP A 131 -9.21 -0.71 -11.16
C ASP A 131 -9.46 0.01 -9.84
N PHE A 132 -8.95 -0.53 -8.74
CA PHE A 132 -9.01 0.13 -7.44
C PHE A 132 -8.31 1.49 -7.49
N TYR A 133 -7.08 1.54 -8.03
CA TYR A 133 -6.36 2.81 -8.11
C TYR A 133 -7.01 3.80 -9.06
N ARG A 134 -7.56 3.34 -10.18
CA ARG A 134 -8.33 4.21 -11.07
C ARG A 134 -9.55 4.79 -10.38
N ALA A 135 -10.26 3.98 -9.60
CA ALA A 135 -11.41 4.43 -8.81
C ALA A 135 -11.01 5.46 -7.74
N MET A 136 -9.77 5.41 -7.26
CA MET A 136 -9.24 6.37 -6.29
C MET A 136 -8.72 7.65 -6.96
N GLY A 137 -8.82 7.77 -8.27
CA GLY A 137 -8.41 8.98 -9.00
C GLY A 137 -7.00 8.91 -9.57
N ALA A 138 -6.33 7.77 -9.51
CA ALA A 138 -5.01 7.63 -10.10
C ALA A 138 -5.09 7.57 -11.63
N ILE A 139 -4.09 8.14 -12.30
CA ILE A 139 -4.00 8.17 -13.76
C ILE A 139 -2.84 7.29 -14.17
N GLN A 140 -3.07 6.37 -15.11
CA GLN A 140 -2.02 5.49 -15.57
C GLN A 140 -0.95 6.28 -16.33
N SER A 141 0.30 6.12 -15.93
CA SER A 141 1.45 6.82 -16.49
C SER A 141 2.34 5.93 -17.34
N GLY A 142 2.15 4.60 -17.29
CA GLY A 142 2.96 3.66 -18.03
C GLY A 142 2.88 2.27 -17.46
N SER A 143 3.94 1.50 -17.70
CA SER A 143 4.10 0.15 -17.14
C SER A 143 5.56 -0.12 -16.84
N LYS A 144 5.80 -1.07 -15.94
CA LYS A 144 7.14 -1.46 -15.51
C LYS A 144 7.21 -2.98 -15.43
N GLU A 145 8.32 -3.56 -15.88
CA GLU A 145 8.52 -5.00 -15.73
C GLU A 145 8.68 -5.37 -14.25
N SER A 146 8.05 -6.48 -13.84
CA SER A 146 8.17 -7.01 -12.49
C SER A 146 9.61 -7.38 -12.17
N GLY A 147 10.09 -7.02 -10.98
CA GLY A 147 11.42 -7.40 -10.52
C GLY A 147 11.54 -8.88 -10.17
N SER A 148 10.43 -9.55 -9.89
CA SER A 148 10.42 -10.95 -9.45
C SER A 148 9.98 -11.93 -10.54
N ILE A 149 9.18 -11.50 -11.51
CA ILE A 149 8.63 -12.35 -12.56
C ILE A 149 9.00 -11.75 -13.94
N ALA A 150 9.89 -12.41 -14.64
CA ALA A 150 10.31 -11.96 -15.97
C ALA A 150 9.12 -11.98 -16.95
N GLY A 151 9.03 -10.94 -17.80
CA GLY A 151 7.98 -10.82 -18.80
C GLY A 151 6.62 -10.36 -18.26
N ARG A 152 6.48 -10.16 -16.95
CA ARG A 152 5.26 -9.63 -16.34
C ARG A 152 5.40 -8.12 -16.20
N PHE A 153 4.45 -7.37 -16.74
CA PHE A 153 4.45 -5.91 -16.67
C PHE A 153 3.38 -5.44 -15.71
N LEU A 154 3.73 -4.45 -14.91
CA LEU A 154 2.86 -3.89 -13.88
C LEU A 154 2.43 -2.48 -14.29
N PRO A 155 1.13 -2.16 -14.25
CA PRO A 155 0.69 -0.81 -14.57
C PRO A 155 1.21 0.19 -13.53
N CYS A 156 1.66 1.34 -14.00
CA CYS A 156 2.13 2.44 -13.16
C CYS A 156 1.11 3.55 -13.18
N PHE A 157 0.87 4.16 -12.01
CA PHE A 157 -0.07 5.26 -11.86
C PHE A 157 0.58 6.44 -11.16
N GLU A 158 -0.03 7.59 -11.35
CA GLU A 158 0.32 8.81 -10.63
C GLU A 158 -0.93 9.44 -10.05
N MET A 159 -0.79 10.04 -8.87
CA MET A 159 -1.82 10.85 -8.24
C MET A 159 -1.23 12.20 -7.90
N SER A 160 -1.85 13.27 -8.40
CA SER A 160 -1.46 14.62 -8.01
C SER A 160 -1.97 14.91 -6.61
N LEU A 161 -1.11 15.45 -5.76
CA LEU A 161 -1.41 15.83 -4.39
C LEU A 161 -1.58 17.34 -4.22
N GLU A 162 -1.40 18.10 -5.28
CA GLU A 162 -1.43 19.57 -5.20
C GLU A 162 -2.78 20.13 -4.76
N ASN A 163 -3.88 19.52 -5.21
CA ASN A 163 -5.22 19.92 -4.80
C ASN A 163 -5.48 19.65 -3.31
N MET A 164 -4.86 18.62 -2.75
CA MET A 164 -4.98 18.30 -1.32
C MET A 164 -4.26 19.35 -0.48
N SER A 165 -3.07 19.79 -0.90
CA SER A 165 -2.33 20.84 -0.21
C SER A 165 -3.11 22.15 -0.21
N ALA A 166 -3.76 22.51 -1.30
CA ALA A 166 -4.57 23.74 -1.42
C ALA A 166 -5.84 23.68 -0.57
N GLY A 167 -6.35 22.49 -0.31
CA GLY A 167 -7.57 22.28 0.48
C GLY A 167 -7.38 22.30 1.99
N ILE A 168 -6.16 22.46 2.48
CA ILE A 168 -5.81 22.41 3.90
C ILE A 168 -5.78 23.81 4.55
N CYS A 169 -6.33 24.76 3.93
CA CYS A 169 -6.37 26.11 4.51
C CYS A 169 -7.41 26.24 5.63
#